data_66d2a258ee730bf45ff81f36ff2cf640
#
_entry.id   66d2a258ee730bf45ff81f36ff2cf640
#
_cell.length_a   1.000
_cell.length_b   1.000
_cell.length_c   1.000
_cell.angle_alpha   90.00
_cell.angle_beta   90.00
_cell.angle_gamma   90.00
#
_symmetry.space_group_name_H-M   'P 1'
#
loop_
_entity.id
_entity.type
_entity.pdbx_description
1 polymer ?
#
loop_
_entity_poly.entity_id
_entity_poly.type
_entity_poly.pdbx_seq_one_letter_code
_entity_poly.pdbx_strand_id
1 'polypeptide(L)'
;MGVKWTPEQESAIIAPKDSSLDNQTLLVAAAAGSGKTAVLVERIITRLKDMDNPLSVQELMVVTFTKAAAQEMSARIGLALAKAMESTEDAAMQERLERQLNLLPSAHISTLHSFCQWVIRSYFYKLDINPTARIGNEAEMALLQQEVLADLLTKSYEEGLYNIYELADFFSDDKSDVGLTAKIMSLYNYAMSLANPDGWLRKALEPYKEAMTINPSETLWGQYMWDNHVAVIDRIRERLERMEQILLDPVGPHKWQNIYDNQLAALGMLSSAQTWDDMGEACKHTDTFIKDQFRMGSKEAQAFDPILVAEFKSLGSQNKDDLKAMQSAVFTVPEATLQDQFKVQYPIIEGLVALTIAFHKAYRDMKQEQGIMDFSDLEHLCLALLVEPGTEDDPQPSDVAKELQDTFKEIMVDEYQDTNGVQETIINLISRVDNRFYVGDVKQAIYSFRMADSSLFMEKYNTYGDTDAVERRIDLAKNFRSHENILAATNFLFYQIMTEEAAELNYTEAESLIPGRIVEDAPEDWVGGDVELQLLDAVSYTHLDVYKRQIISNLVLSRLVL
;
A
#
# COMPACT_ATOMS: atom_id res chain seq x y z
N MET A 1 -34.21 -19.97 -2.73
CA MET A 1 -33.30 -20.19 -3.85
C MET A 1 -31.88 -20.03 -3.31
N GLY A 2 -30.97 -21.01 -3.58
CA GLY A 2 -29.56 -20.90 -3.17
C GLY A 2 -28.85 -19.74 -3.90
N VAL A 3 -27.82 -19.19 -3.29
CA VAL A 3 -26.95 -18.21 -3.95
C VAL A 3 -26.34 -18.88 -5.19
N LYS A 4 -26.39 -18.21 -6.34
CA LYS A 4 -25.77 -18.70 -7.56
C LYS A 4 -24.37 -18.08 -7.64
N TRP A 5 -23.35 -18.87 -7.40
CA TRP A 5 -21.95 -18.46 -7.50
C TRP A 5 -21.49 -18.33 -8.95
N THR A 6 -20.56 -17.42 -9.21
CA THR A 6 -19.83 -17.40 -10.49
C THR A 6 -18.77 -18.53 -10.49
N PRO A 7 -18.26 -18.92 -11.66
CA PRO A 7 -17.23 -19.95 -11.73
C PRO A 7 -15.99 -19.62 -10.88
N GLU A 8 -15.59 -18.35 -10.87
CA GLU A 8 -14.44 -17.86 -10.09
C GLU A 8 -14.72 -17.89 -8.58
N GLN A 9 -15.93 -17.49 -8.16
CA GLN A 9 -16.37 -17.58 -6.76
C GLN A 9 -16.45 -19.05 -6.32
N GLU A 10 -17.02 -19.92 -7.15
CA GLU A 10 -17.10 -21.37 -6.87
C GLU A 10 -15.70 -21.96 -6.74
N SER A 11 -14.78 -21.63 -7.64
CA SER A 11 -13.39 -22.06 -7.58
C SER A 11 -12.72 -21.64 -6.27
N ALA A 12 -12.89 -20.39 -5.82
CA ALA A 12 -12.36 -19.90 -4.54
C ALA A 12 -12.97 -20.63 -3.32
N ILE A 13 -14.23 -21.06 -3.42
CA ILE A 13 -14.94 -21.79 -2.35
C ILE A 13 -14.43 -23.22 -2.24
N ILE A 14 -14.27 -23.94 -3.36
CA ILE A 14 -13.99 -25.40 -3.37
C ILE A 14 -12.51 -25.76 -3.44
N ALA A 15 -11.63 -24.82 -3.83
CA ALA A 15 -10.20 -25.11 -3.95
C ALA A 15 -9.64 -25.75 -2.66
N PRO A 16 -8.74 -26.73 -2.75
CA PRO A 16 -8.07 -27.22 -3.96
C PRO A 16 -8.83 -28.33 -4.73
N LYS A 17 -10.07 -28.68 -4.38
CA LYS A 17 -10.82 -29.81 -4.99
C LYS A 17 -11.01 -29.70 -6.52
N ASP A 18 -10.81 -28.49 -7.08
CA ASP A 18 -10.83 -28.23 -8.53
C ASP A 18 -9.44 -28.34 -9.18
N SER A 19 -8.43 -28.79 -8.44
CA SER A 19 -7.05 -28.97 -8.89
C SER A 19 -6.55 -30.38 -8.64
N SER A 20 -5.34 -30.70 -9.10
CA SER A 20 -4.64 -31.94 -8.84
C SER A 20 -3.93 -32.02 -7.48
N LEU A 21 -3.99 -30.95 -6.68
CA LEU A 21 -3.29 -30.79 -5.41
C LEU A 21 -4.20 -31.09 -4.22
N ASP A 22 -3.61 -31.59 -3.13
CA ASP A 22 -4.34 -31.82 -1.87
C ASP A 22 -4.59 -30.51 -1.10
N ASN A 23 -3.67 -29.54 -1.19
CA ASN A 23 -3.73 -28.24 -0.54
C ASN A 23 -3.18 -27.14 -1.43
N GLN A 24 -3.62 -25.91 -1.22
CA GLN A 24 -3.17 -24.72 -1.94
C GLN A 24 -3.19 -23.48 -1.05
N THR A 25 -2.24 -22.57 -1.27
CA THR A 25 -2.35 -21.18 -0.84
C THR A 25 -3.07 -20.37 -1.93
N LEU A 26 -4.05 -19.58 -1.55
CA LEU A 26 -4.88 -18.82 -2.47
C LEU A 26 -4.74 -17.32 -2.22
N LEU A 27 -4.59 -16.55 -3.30
CA LEU A 27 -4.88 -15.12 -3.33
C LEU A 27 -6.18 -14.91 -4.11
N VAL A 28 -7.21 -14.43 -3.44
CA VAL A 28 -8.46 -14.01 -4.05
C VAL A 28 -8.43 -12.49 -4.23
N ALA A 29 -8.03 -12.06 -5.42
CA ALA A 29 -8.05 -10.65 -5.81
C ALA A 29 -9.48 -10.27 -6.17
N ALA A 30 -10.16 -9.59 -5.24
CA ALA A 30 -11.61 -9.47 -5.26
C ALA A 30 -12.03 -8.00 -5.33
N ALA A 31 -12.51 -7.57 -6.49
CA ALA A 31 -13.00 -6.21 -6.69
C ALA A 31 -14.08 -5.79 -5.67
N ALA A 32 -14.25 -4.47 -5.50
CA ALA A 32 -15.31 -3.93 -4.65
C ALA A 32 -16.67 -4.55 -5.01
N GLY A 33 -17.43 -4.98 -4.01
CA GLY A 33 -18.77 -5.57 -4.23
C GLY A 33 -18.79 -6.93 -4.92
N SER A 34 -17.66 -7.62 -5.07
CA SER A 34 -17.57 -8.97 -5.67
C SER A 34 -18.03 -10.11 -4.76
N GLY A 35 -18.42 -9.79 -3.52
CA GLY A 35 -18.87 -10.79 -2.55
C GLY A 35 -17.74 -11.45 -1.75
N LYS A 36 -16.60 -10.79 -1.55
CA LYS A 36 -15.45 -11.27 -0.74
C LYS A 36 -15.86 -12.04 0.51
N THR A 37 -16.58 -11.38 1.40
CA THR A 37 -17.03 -11.96 2.68
C THR A 37 -17.97 -13.16 2.49
N ALA A 38 -18.83 -13.13 1.46
CA ALA A 38 -19.75 -14.25 1.19
C ALA A 38 -18.98 -15.49 0.71
N VAL A 39 -17.98 -15.32 -0.16
CA VAL A 39 -17.09 -16.38 -0.62
C VAL A 39 -16.31 -16.98 0.54
N LEU A 40 -15.76 -16.14 1.42
CA LEU A 40 -15.00 -16.57 2.60
C LEU A 40 -15.89 -17.40 3.55
N VAL A 41 -17.08 -16.90 3.88
CA VAL A 41 -18.04 -17.64 4.74
C VAL A 41 -18.43 -18.96 4.11
N GLU A 42 -18.79 -18.98 2.81
CA GLU A 42 -19.20 -20.22 2.12
C GLU A 42 -18.05 -21.24 2.04
N ARG A 43 -16.80 -20.76 1.82
CA ARG A 43 -15.61 -21.62 1.90
C ARG A 43 -15.48 -22.28 3.27
N ILE A 44 -15.61 -21.53 4.35
CA ILE A 44 -15.56 -22.07 5.71
C ILE A 44 -16.64 -23.15 5.89
N ILE A 45 -17.88 -22.88 5.49
CA ILE A 45 -18.98 -23.86 5.60
C ILE A 45 -18.70 -25.10 4.75
N THR A 46 -18.17 -24.94 3.54
CA THR A 46 -17.79 -26.04 2.65
C THR A 46 -16.70 -26.92 3.28
N ARG A 47 -15.67 -26.30 3.86
CA ARG A 47 -14.59 -27.00 4.57
C ARG A 47 -15.09 -27.74 5.81
N LEU A 48 -15.97 -27.11 6.60
CA LEU A 48 -16.57 -27.75 7.79
C LEU A 48 -17.53 -28.89 7.47
N LYS A 49 -18.16 -28.89 6.29
CA LYS A 49 -19.04 -29.97 5.79
C LYS A 49 -18.27 -31.12 5.15
N ASP A 50 -17.01 -30.94 4.85
CA ASP A 50 -16.20 -31.99 4.21
C ASP A 50 -16.02 -33.18 5.14
N MET A 51 -16.54 -34.33 4.75
CA MET A 51 -16.44 -35.57 5.51
C MET A 51 -15.19 -36.39 5.15
N ASP A 52 -14.62 -36.13 3.98
CA ASP A 52 -13.43 -36.86 3.50
C ASP A 52 -12.17 -36.25 4.14
N ASN A 53 -12.17 -34.93 4.35
CA ASN A 53 -11.11 -34.21 5.06
C ASN A 53 -11.71 -33.32 6.15
N PRO A 54 -12.12 -33.92 7.27
CA PRO A 54 -12.89 -33.22 8.30
C PRO A 54 -12.07 -32.13 9.02
N LEU A 55 -12.54 -30.90 8.96
CA LEU A 55 -11.93 -29.74 9.61
C LEU A 55 -12.81 -29.25 10.76
N SER A 56 -12.22 -28.83 11.88
CA SER A 56 -12.91 -28.17 12.96
C SER A 56 -12.79 -26.65 12.84
N VAL A 57 -13.82 -25.93 13.30
CA VAL A 57 -13.76 -24.46 13.36
C VAL A 57 -12.61 -23.95 14.24
N GLN A 58 -12.13 -24.75 15.19
CA GLN A 58 -10.96 -24.44 16.03
C GLN A 58 -9.62 -24.58 15.30
N GLU A 59 -9.59 -25.32 14.18
CA GLU A 59 -8.42 -25.50 13.32
C GLU A 59 -8.33 -24.42 12.21
N LEU A 60 -9.30 -23.49 12.21
CA LEU A 60 -9.33 -22.32 11.34
C LEU A 60 -8.86 -21.08 12.09
N MET A 61 -8.04 -20.28 11.45
CA MET A 61 -7.75 -18.92 11.85
C MET A 61 -8.30 -17.95 10.82
N VAL A 62 -9.12 -16.98 11.25
CA VAL A 62 -9.67 -15.94 10.38
C VAL A 62 -9.27 -14.58 10.92
N VAL A 63 -8.43 -13.89 10.18
CA VAL A 63 -7.93 -12.56 10.52
C VAL A 63 -8.73 -11.50 9.77
N THR A 64 -9.20 -10.50 10.51
CA THR A 64 -9.90 -9.34 9.96
C THR A 64 -9.24 -8.04 10.43
N PHE A 65 -9.44 -6.94 9.70
CA PHE A 65 -8.83 -5.66 10.03
C PHE A 65 -9.39 -5.01 11.30
N THR A 66 -10.69 -5.17 11.59
CA THR A 66 -11.33 -4.56 12.77
C THR A 66 -12.03 -5.58 13.66
N LYS A 67 -12.15 -5.27 14.97
CA LYS A 67 -12.92 -6.10 15.92
C LYS A 67 -14.39 -6.23 15.51
N ALA A 68 -14.98 -5.17 14.94
CA ALA A 68 -16.35 -5.19 14.44
C ALA A 68 -16.51 -6.16 13.27
N ALA A 69 -15.55 -6.16 12.31
CA ALA A 69 -15.54 -7.10 11.20
C ALA A 69 -15.38 -8.55 11.67
N ALA A 70 -14.53 -8.81 12.68
CA ALA A 70 -14.38 -10.14 13.28
C ALA A 70 -15.70 -10.63 13.92
N GLN A 71 -16.39 -9.77 14.66
CA GLN A 71 -17.69 -10.09 15.27
C GLN A 71 -18.74 -10.36 14.19
N GLU A 72 -18.81 -9.53 13.14
CA GLU A 72 -19.73 -9.73 12.03
C GLU A 72 -19.41 -11.03 11.29
N MET A 73 -18.14 -11.34 11.04
CA MET A 73 -17.70 -12.59 10.43
C MET A 73 -18.15 -13.81 11.24
N SER A 74 -17.90 -13.81 12.54
CA SER A 74 -18.34 -14.87 13.46
C SER A 74 -19.86 -15.04 13.44
N ALA A 75 -20.63 -13.95 13.48
CA ALA A 75 -22.10 -13.99 13.39
C ALA A 75 -22.58 -14.57 12.05
N ARG A 76 -21.99 -14.18 10.94
CA ARG A 76 -22.32 -14.69 9.60
C ARG A 76 -22.01 -16.18 9.47
N ILE A 77 -20.89 -16.66 10.01
CA ILE A 77 -20.52 -18.09 10.03
C ILE A 77 -21.55 -18.86 10.87
N GLY A 78 -21.93 -18.34 12.05
CA GLY A 78 -22.94 -18.96 12.90
C GLY A 78 -24.30 -19.11 12.21
N LEU A 79 -24.77 -18.05 11.53
CA LEU A 79 -26.01 -18.09 10.74
C LEU A 79 -25.92 -19.05 9.56
N ALA A 80 -24.78 -19.13 8.89
CA ALA A 80 -24.57 -20.05 7.78
C ALA A 80 -24.52 -21.51 8.24
N LEU A 81 -23.90 -21.80 9.40
CA LEU A 81 -23.94 -23.13 10.02
C LEU A 81 -25.37 -23.56 10.39
N ALA A 82 -26.13 -22.68 11.06
CA ALA A 82 -27.52 -22.95 11.42
C ALA A 82 -28.37 -23.26 10.18
N LYS A 83 -28.23 -22.44 9.12
CA LYS A 83 -28.93 -22.67 7.84
C LYS A 83 -28.51 -23.97 7.16
N ALA A 84 -27.22 -24.33 7.20
CA ALA A 84 -26.71 -25.56 6.64
C ALA A 84 -27.30 -26.78 7.38
N MET A 85 -27.43 -26.68 8.70
CA MET A 85 -28.06 -27.68 9.58
C MET A 85 -29.54 -27.91 9.23
N GLU A 86 -30.30 -26.81 9.03
CA GLU A 86 -31.71 -26.88 8.65
C GLU A 86 -31.91 -27.49 7.25
N SER A 87 -30.94 -27.33 6.35
CA SER A 87 -31.04 -27.77 4.96
C SER A 87 -30.55 -29.20 4.69
N THR A 88 -29.98 -29.89 5.69
CA THR A 88 -29.53 -31.28 5.55
C THR A 88 -30.45 -32.26 6.25
N GLU A 89 -30.75 -33.40 5.59
CA GLU A 89 -31.52 -34.52 6.14
C GLU A 89 -30.61 -35.61 6.76
N ASP A 90 -29.29 -35.50 6.56
CA ASP A 90 -28.30 -36.42 7.11
C ASP A 90 -28.04 -36.12 8.58
N ALA A 91 -28.44 -37.05 9.45
CA ALA A 91 -28.29 -36.91 10.92
C ALA A 91 -26.83 -36.79 11.36
N ALA A 92 -25.89 -37.47 10.70
CA ALA A 92 -24.47 -37.38 11.01
C ALA A 92 -23.91 -35.97 10.67
N MET A 93 -24.33 -35.41 9.54
CA MET A 93 -23.99 -34.06 9.15
C MET A 93 -24.63 -33.02 10.08
N GLN A 94 -25.88 -33.21 10.52
CA GLN A 94 -26.53 -32.34 11.48
C GLN A 94 -25.77 -32.28 12.81
N GLU A 95 -25.44 -33.44 13.38
CA GLU A 95 -24.66 -33.56 14.63
C GLU A 95 -23.29 -32.89 14.47
N ARG A 96 -22.63 -33.06 13.34
CA ARG A 96 -21.35 -32.39 13.06
C ARG A 96 -21.49 -30.88 13.04
N LEU A 97 -22.45 -30.35 12.29
CA LEU A 97 -22.66 -28.89 12.18
C LEU A 97 -23.08 -28.27 13.51
N GLU A 98 -23.92 -28.96 14.31
CA GLU A 98 -24.27 -28.56 15.67
C GLU A 98 -23.01 -28.47 16.56
N ARG A 99 -22.14 -29.46 16.48
CA ARG A 99 -20.87 -29.44 17.20
C ARG A 99 -20.01 -28.24 16.78
N GLN A 100 -19.89 -27.95 15.46
CA GLN A 100 -19.13 -26.79 14.98
C GLN A 100 -19.73 -25.47 15.48
N LEU A 101 -21.06 -25.34 15.50
CA LEU A 101 -21.74 -24.15 16.02
C LEU A 101 -21.46 -23.96 17.52
N ASN A 102 -21.44 -25.03 18.31
CA ASN A 102 -21.12 -24.97 19.75
C ASN A 102 -19.63 -24.63 19.99
N LEU A 103 -18.73 -24.98 19.09
CA LEU A 103 -17.30 -24.66 19.15
C LEU A 103 -16.97 -23.26 18.61
N LEU A 104 -17.85 -22.63 17.86
CA LEU A 104 -17.62 -21.33 17.22
C LEU A 104 -17.13 -20.21 18.17
N PRO A 105 -17.62 -20.10 19.44
CA PRO A 105 -17.10 -19.09 20.37
C PRO A 105 -15.62 -19.28 20.74
N SER A 106 -15.05 -20.45 20.53
CA SER A 106 -13.63 -20.77 20.77
C SER A 106 -12.77 -20.74 19.50
N ALA A 107 -13.36 -20.38 18.34
CA ALA A 107 -12.64 -20.25 17.08
C ALA A 107 -11.78 -19.00 17.05
N HIS A 108 -10.66 -19.06 16.35
CA HIS A 108 -9.74 -17.93 16.16
C HIS A 108 -10.21 -17.01 15.04
N ILE A 109 -11.36 -16.32 15.26
CA ILE A 109 -11.91 -15.29 14.36
C ILE A 109 -11.70 -13.94 15.03
N SER A 110 -10.66 -13.22 14.67
CA SER A 110 -10.24 -12.02 15.39
C SER A 110 -9.38 -11.08 14.56
N THR A 111 -9.04 -9.91 15.11
CA THR A 111 -7.94 -9.10 14.54
C THR A 111 -6.59 -9.74 14.85
N LEU A 112 -5.57 -9.44 14.02
CA LEU A 112 -4.23 -9.97 14.26
C LEU A 112 -3.67 -9.57 15.64
N HIS A 113 -3.89 -8.33 16.08
CA HIS A 113 -3.52 -7.90 17.44
C HIS A 113 -4.18 -8.73 18.55
N SER A 114 -5.45 -9.12 18.37
CA SER A 114 -6.14 -9.99 19.35
C SER A 114 -5.55 -11.40 19.34
N PHE A 115 -5.16 -11.90 18.18
CA PHE A 115 -4.42 -13.15 18.05
C PHE A 115 -3.04 -13.06 18.72
N CYS A 116 -2.25 -12.02 18.43
CA CYS A 116 -0.97 -11.79 19.11
C CYS A 116 -1.12 -11.77 20.64
N GLN A 117 -2.14 -11.07 21.15
CA GLN A 117 -2.42 -11.04 22.59
C GLN A 117 -2.73 -12.44 23.15
N TRP A 118 -3.45 -13.26 22.38
CA TRP A 118 -3.73 -14.65 22.78
C TRP A 118 -2.44 -15.50 22.79
N VAL A 119 -1.58 -15.39 21.79
CA VAL A 119 -0.27 -16.09 21.75
C VAL A 119 0.58 -15.67 22.95
N ILE A 120 0.74 -14.35 23.17
CA ILE A 120 1.51 -13.83 24.30
C ILE A 120 0.98 -14.40 25.64
N ARG A 121 -0.33 -14.41 25.85
CA ARG A 121 -0.93 -14.94 27.08
C ARG A 121 -0.75 -16.46 27.23
N SER A 122 -0.72 -17.20 26.14
CA SER A 122 -0.52 -18.65 26.17
C SER A 122 0.92 -19.05 26.46
N TYR A 123 1.89 -18.23 26.01
CA TYR A 123 3.31 -18.55 26.08
C TYR A 123 4.13 -17.49 26.86
N PHE A 124 3.47 -16.65 27.71
CA PHE A 124 4.12 -15.54 28.43
C PHE A 124 5.35 -15.98 29.23
N TYR A 125 5.38 -17.23 29.71
CA TYR A 125 6.49 -17.78 30.48
C TYR A 125 7.80 -17.95 29.68
N LYS A 126 7.73 -17.79 28.34
CA LYS A 126 8.91 -17.75 27.46
C LYS A 126 9.41 -16.32 27.21
N LEU A 127 8.69 -15.29 27.65
CA LEU A 127 9.02 -13.89 27.50
C LEU A 127 9.41 -13.29 28.86
N ASP A 128 10.37 -12.36 28.85
CA ASP A 128 10.73 -11.55 30.03
C ASP A 128 9.83 -10.31 30.10
N ILE A 129 8.53 -10.53 30.35
CA ILE A 129 7.53 -9.46 30.45
C ILE A 129 6.68 -9.59 31.72
N ASN A 130 6.16 -8.47 32.17
CA ASN A 130 5.16 -8.48 33.24
C ASN A 130 3.83 -9.06 32.71
N PRO A 131 3.34 -10.21 33.21
CA PRO A 131 2.10 -10.82 32.72
C PRO A 131 0.85 -9.97 32.98
N THR A 132 0.94 -8.96 33.84
CA THR A 132 -0.16 -8.03 34.15
C THR A 132 -0.08 -6.72 33.37
N ALA A 133 0.88 -6.60 32.43
CA ALA A 133 1.01 -5.42 31.59
C ALA A 133 -0.29 -5.17 30.80
N ARG A 134 -0.72 -3.90 30.80
CA ARG A 134 -1.93 -3.46 30.10
C ARG A 134 -1.58 -2.75 28.78
N ILE A 135 -2.54 -2.69 27.88
CA ILE A 135 -2.41 -1.87 26.68
C ILE A 135 -2.70 -0.41 27.05
N GLY A 136 -1.75 0.50 26.78
CA GLY A 136 -1.91 1.94 26.94
C GLY A 136 -2.87 2.52 25.88
N ASN A 137 -3.52 3.63 26.20
CA ASN A 137 -4.30 4.36 25.21
C ASN A 137 -3.39 5.26 24.34
N GLU A 138 -3.85 5.65 23.16
CA GLU A 138 -3.06 6.41 22.19
C GLU A 138 -2.49 7.72 22.76
N ALA A 139 -3.26 8.46 23.58
CA ALA A 139 -2.81 9.73 24.17
C ALA A 139 -1.72 9.50 25.22
N GLU A 140 -1.85 8.47 26.04
CA GLU A 140 -0.85 8.05 27.03
C GLU A 140 0.46 7.65 26.33
N MET A 141 0.37 6.84 25.27
CA MET A 141 1.54 6.40 24.52
C MET A 141 2.24 7.58 23.80
N ALA A 142 1.49 8.50 23.22
CA ALA A 142 2.05 9.69 22.58
C ALA A 142 2.79 10.59 23.57
N LEU A 143 2.25 10.78 24.77
CA LEU A 143 2.93 11.55 25.83
C LEU A 143 4.20 10.86 26.30
N LEU A 144 4.17 9.55 26.52
CA LEU A 144 5.34 8.79 26.91
C LEU A 144 6.44 8.82 25.83
N GLN A 145 6.08 8.72 24.55
CA GLN A 145 7.05 8.87 23.45
C GLN A 145 7.72 10.24 23.49
N GLN A 146 6.95 11.30 23.69
CA GLN A 146 7.49 12.67 23.77
C GLN A 146 8.43 12.84 24.96
N GLU A 147 8.05 12.32 26.14
CA GLU A 147 8.87 12.38 27.35
C GLU A 147 10.20 11.64 27.15
N VAL A 148 10.15 10.37 26.73
CA VAL A 148 11.36 9.56 26.50
C VAL A 148 12.28 10.18 25.46
N LEU A 149 11.71 10.73 24.38
CA LEU A 149 12.50 11.36 23.32
C LEU A 149 13.15 12.66 23.81
N ALA A 150 12.43 13.49 24.59
CA ALA A 150 12.98 14.70 25.17
C ALA A 150 14.15 14.42 26.13
N ASP A 151 14.00 13.40 26.99
CA ASP A 151 15.06 12.98 27.91
C ASP A 151 16.28 12.46 27.16
N LEU A 152 16.05 11.63 26.13
CA LEU A 152 17.14 11.12 25.29
C LEU A 152 17.89 12.23 24.56
N LEU A 153 17.18 13.19 23.98
CA LEU A 153 17.81 14.35 23.32
C LEU A 153 18.61 15.20 24.31
N THR A 154 18.03 15.49 25.49
CA THR A 154 18.73 16.24 26.54
C THR A 154 20.05 15.56 26.90
N LYS A 155 20.02 14.27 27.18
CA LYS A 155 21.22 13.48 27.47
C LYS A 155 22.20 13.47 26.31
N SER A 156 21.72 13.36 25.08
CA SER A 156 22.56 13.36 23.89
C SER A 156 23.32 14.68 23.71
N TYR A 157 22.68 15.82 24.00
CA TYR A 157 23.34 17.12 24.00
C TYR A 157 24.35 17.28 25.12
N GLU A 158 24.04 16.83 26.34
CA GLU A 158 24.95 16.91 27.48
C GLU A 158 26.23 16.07 27.28
N GLU A 159 26.11 14.89 26.70
CA GLU A 159 27.21 13.93 26.51
C GLU A 159 27.84 14.00 25.11
N GLY A 160 27.28 14.77 24.17
CA GLY A 160 27.76 14.87 22.77
C GLY A 160 27.61 13.57 21.99
N LEU A 161 26.52 12.81 22.21
CA LEU A 161 26.30 11.50 21.58
C LEU A 161 25.66 11.65 20.19
N TYR A 162 25.82 10.63 19.35
CA TYR A 162 25.12 10.45 18.05
C TYR A 162 25.32 11.59 17.06
N ASN A 163 26.40 12.35 17.13
CA ASN A 163 26.59 13.57 16.33
C ASN A 163 25.41 14.56 16.45
N ILE A 164 24.88 14.73 17.68
CA ILE A 164 23.62 15.41 17.94
C ILE A 164 23.59 16.85 17.43
N TYR A 165 24.74 17.56 17.49
CA TYR A 165 24.83 18.95 17.03
C TYR A 165 24.71 19.04 15.52
N GLU A 166 25.40 18.17 14.78
CA GLU A 166 25.32 18.06 13.32
C GLU A 166 23.94 17.61 12.88
N LEU A 167 23.30 16.67 13.63
CA LEU A 167 21.92 16.26 13.38
C LEU A 167 20.94 17.41 13.54
N ALA A 168 21.07 18.19 14.61
CA ALA A 168 20.21 19.33 14.85
C ALA A 168 20.38 20.39 13.75
N ASP A 169 21.62 20.72 13.37
CA ASP A 169 21.92 21.67 12.30
C ASP A 169 21.38 21.21 10.94
N PHE A 170 21.33 19.88 10.70
CA PHE A 170 20.90 19.33 9.41
C PHE A 170 19.36 19.18 9.30
N PHE A 171 18.69 18.76 10.38
CA PHE A 171 17.27 18.42 10.35
C PHE A 171 16.35 19.45 11.01
N SER A 172 16.88 20.46 11.71
CA SER A 172 16.08 21.44 12.42
C SER A 172 16.22 22.83 11.79
N ASP A 173 15.09 23.48 11.60
CA ASP A 173 15.03 24.89 11.27
C ASP A 173 14.96 25.69 12.58
N ASP A 174 15.76 26.77 12.70
CA ASP A 174 15.66 27.73 13.81
C ASP A 174 15.51 27.17 15.25
N LYS A 175 16.55 26.90 15.95
CA LYS A 175 16.61 26.74 17.43
C LYS A 175 15.61 25.74 18.09
N SER A 176 14.98 24.87 17.34
CA SER A 176 14.07 23.86 17.88
C SER A 176 14.32 22.48 17.27
N ASP A 177 14.25 21.42 18.08
CA ASP A 177 14.46 20.04 17.65
C ASP A 177 13.23 19.42 16.98
N VAL A 178 12.23 20.20 16.58
CA VAL A 178 10.98 19.70 15.99
C VAL A 178 11.24 18.90 14.71
N GLY A 179 12.14 19.39 13.85
CA GLY A 179 12.50 18.68 12.62
C GLY A 179 13.19 17.35 12.89
N LEU A 180 14.19 17.34 13.77
CA LEU A 180 14.91 16.13 14.18
C LEU A 180 13.97 15.13 14.87
N THR A 181 13.14 15.59 15.81
CA THR A 181 12.12 14.78 16.49
C THR A 181 11.18 14.11 15.48
N ALA A 182 10.67 14.88 14.51
CA ALA A 182 9.79 14.35 13.48
C ALA A 182 10.47 13.26 12.61
N LYS A 183 11.75 13.43 12.29
CA LYS A 183 12.53 12.43 11.53
C LYS A 183 12.77 11.16 12.33
N ILE A 184 13.13 11.26 13.61
CA ILE A 184 13.30 10.10 14.51
C ILE A 184 11.99 9.32 14.60
N MET A 185 10.86 10.02 14.84
CA MET A 185 9.55 9.36 14.96
C MET A 185 9.09 8.73 13.65
N SER A 186 9.32 9.38 12.52
CA SER A 186 9.00 8.81 11.19
C SER A 186 9.80 7.54 10.94
N LEU A 187 11.10 7.57 11.20
CA LEU A 187 11.99 6.42 11.01
C LEU A 187 11.66 5.27 11.98
N TYR A 188 11.38 5.60 13.25
CA TYR A 188 10.93 4.64 14.26
C TYR A 188 9.62 3.96 13.85
N ASN A 189 8.60 4.73 13.48
CA ASN A 189 7.30 4.18 13.10
C ASN A 189 7.40 3.26 11.87
N TYR A 190 8.21 3.64 10.88
CA TYR A 190 8.46 2.78 9.72
C TYR A 190 9.19 1.50 10.12
N ALA A 191 10.28 1.59 10.91
CA ALA A 191 11.02 0.42 11.36
C ALA A 191 10.14 -0.56 12.14
N MET A 192 9.22 -0.04 12.99
CA MET A 192 8.29 -0.86 13.78
C MET A 192 7.22 -1.57 12.94
N SER A 193 7.03 -1.22 11.67
CA SER A 193 6.19 -1.98 10.74
C SER A 193 6.88 -3.22 10.14
N LEU A 194 8.16 -3.42 10.42
CA LEU A 194 9.00 -4.50 9.91
C LEU A 194 9.34 -5.52 11.01
N ALA A 195 9.65 -6.75 10.60
CA ALA A 195 9.91 -7.86 11.53
C ALA A 195 11.14 -7.65 12.43
N ASN A 196 12.22 -7.07 11.90
CA ASN A 196 13.43 -6.75 12.64
C ASN A 196 13.76 -5.24 12.54
N PRO A 197 13.16 -4.39 13.40
CA PRO A 197 13.34 -2.94 13.33
C PRO A 197 14.79 -2.50 13.39
N ASP A 198 15.54 -2.95 14.41
CA ASP A 198 16.92 -2.56 14.63
C ASP A 198 17.86 -3.13 13.55
N GLY A 199 17.60 -4.34 13.07
CA GLY A 199 18.33 -4.96 11.97
C GLY A 199 18.15 -4.20 10.67
N TRP A 200 16.89 -3.83 10.35
CA TRP A 200 16.59 -3.02 9.18
C TRP A 200 17.26 -1.64 9.25
N LEU A 201 17.17 -0.95 10.39
CA LEU A 201 17.80 0.36 10.59
C LEU A 201 19.31 0.31 10.31
N ARG A 202 20.00 -0.74 10.76
CA ARG A 202 21.44 -0.92 10.47
C ARG A 202 21.69 -1.23 9.00
N LYS A 203 20.89 -2.10 8.39
CA LYS A 203 21.00 -2.45 6.95
C LYS A 203 20.73 -1.27 6.04
N ALA A 204 19.83 -0.36 6.44
CA ALA A 204 19.52 0.86 5.70
C ALA A 204 20.73 1.81 5.53
N LEU A 205 21.79 1.63 6.30
CA LEU A 205 23.05 2.39 6.14
C LEU A 205 23.93 1.85 5.00
N GLU A 206 23.77 0.60 4.58
CA GLU A 206 24.67 -0.02 3.58
C GLU A 206 24.67 0.71 2.23
N PRO A 207 23.51 1.12 1.65
CA PRO A 207 23.51 1.90 0.41
C PRO A 207 24.28 3.24 0.50
N TYR A 208 24.27 3.88 1.69
CA TYR A 208 25.04 5.10 1.91
C TYR A 208 26.55 4.83 2.01
N LYS A 209 26.94 3.70 2.60
CA LYS A 209 28.36 3.27 2.64
C LYS A 209 28.86 2.94 1.24
N GLU A 210 28.06 2.21 0.46
CA GLU A 210 28.39 1.89 -0.93
C GLU A 210 28.59 3.16 -1.74
N ALA A 211 27.66 4.13 -1.63
CA ALA A 211 27.73 5.40 -2.34
C ALA A 211 28.96 6.25 -2.05
N MET A 212 29.69 5.98 -0.96
CA MET A 212 30.99 6.63 -0.68
C MET A 212 32.16 6.04 -1.49
N THR A 213 32.02 4.83 -2.03
CA THR A 213 33.12 4.07 -2.65
C THR A 213 32.84 3.63 -4.09
N ILE A 214 31.57 3.39 -4.43
CA ILE A 214 31.14 3.07 -5.79
C ILE A 214 30.53 4.31 -6.42
N ASN A 215 30.57 4.38 -7.76
CA ASN A 215 29.93 5.47 -8.48
C ASN A 215 28.40 5.41 -8.27
N PRO A 216 27.73 6.56 -8.05
CA PRO A 216 26.28 6.63 -7.97
C PRO A 216 25.55 5.87 -9.09
N SER A 217 26.02 5.97 -10.34
CA SER A 217 25.46 5.26 -11.49
C SER A 217 25.51 3.72 -11.38
N GLU A 218 26.41 3.17 -10.58
CA GLU A 218 26.57 1.72 -10.36
C GLU A 218 25.72 1.19 -9.18
N THR A 219 25.11 2.09 -8.38
CA THR A 219 24.26 1.73 -7.25
C THR A 219 22.83 1.46 -7.68
N LEU A 220 22.07 0.65 -6.91
CA LEU A 220 20.65 0.39 -7.18
C LEU A 220 19.82 1.69 -7.19
N TRP A 221 20.05 2.60 -6.24
CA TRP A 221 19.32 3.87 -6.19
C TRP A 221 19.68 4.78 -7.37
N GLY A 222 20.93 4.77 -7.81
CA GLY A 222 21.37 5.54 -8.98
C GLY A 222 20.75 5.01 -10.28
N GLN A 223 20.67 3.69 -10.44
CA GLN A 223 19.95 3.04 -11.55
C GLN A 223 18.45 3.40 -11.53
N TYR A 224 17.80 3.33 -10.37
CA TYR A 224 16.40 3.74 -10.22
C TYR A 224 16.18 5.21 -10.60
N MET A 225 17.08 6.11 -10.18
CA MET A 225 17.02 7.53 -10.57
C MET A 225 17.19 7.70 -12.07
N TRP A 226 18.09 6.92 -12.69
CA TRP A 226 18.28 6.94 -14.15
C TRP A 226 17.01 6.49 -14.88
N ASP A 227 16.43 5.36 -14.50
CA ASP A 227 15.23 4.79 -15.12
C ASP A 227 14.05 5.77 -15.03
N ASN A 228 13.86 6.40 -13.87
CA ASN A 228 12.84 7.44 -13.71
C ASN A 228 13.06 8.64 -14.64
N HIS A 229 14.31 9.04 -14.88
CA HIS A 229 14.61 10.12 -15.82
C HIS A 229 14.34 9.70 -17.27
N VAL A 230 14.68 8.48 -17.64
CA VAL A 230 14.36 7.92 -18.95
C VAL A 230 12.83 7.90 -19.16
N ALA A 231 12.06 7.51 -18.15
CA ALA A 231 10.59 7.53 -18.22
C ALA A 231 10.04 8.97 -18.45
N VAL A 232 10.65 9.99 -17.82
CA VAL A 232 10.27 11.41 -18.10
C VAL A 232 10.61 11.79 -19.55
N ILE A 233 11.79 11.40 -20.05
CA ILE A 233 12.22 11.64 -21.43
C ILE A 233 11.25 10.98 -22.43
N ASP A 234 10.80 9.77 -22.14
CA ASP A 234 9.84 9.05 -22.99
C ASP A 234 8.47 9.74 -23.00
N ARG A 235 7.97 10.22 -21.88
CA ARG A 235 6.74 11.04 -21.82
C ARG A 235 6.85 12.34 -22.63
N ILE A 236 8.00 13.01 -22.58
CA ILE A 236 8.25 14.19 -23.41
C ILE A 236 8.22 13.80 -24.89
N ARG A 237 8.81 12.66 -25.27
CA ARG A 237 8.82 12.12 -26.63
C ARG A 237 7.39 11.88 -27.14
N GLU A 238 6.57 11.16 -26.40
CA GLU A 238 5.18 10.88 -26.76
C GLU A 238 4.36 12.16 -26.98
N ARG A 239 4.53 13.16 -26.09
CA ARG A 239 3.86 14.45 -26.24
C ARG A 239 4.35 15.21 -27.46
N LEU A 240 5.64 15.16 -27.79
CA LEU A 240 6.19 15.77 -28.98
C LEU A 240 5.68 15.10 -30.25
N GLU A 241 5.56 13.78 -30.30
CA GLU A 241 4.94 13.07 -31.40
C GLU A 241 3.49 13.52 -31.63
N ARG A 242 2.73 13.71 -30.56
CA ARG A 242 1.37 14.25 -30.64
C ARG A 242 1.37 15.72 -31.09
N MET A 243 2.29 16.54 -30.61
CA MET A 243 2.44 17.94 -31.02
C MET A 243 2.82 18.04 -32.52
N GLU A 244 3.64 17.13 -33.06
CA GLU A 244 3.96 17.04 -34.47
C GLU A 244 2.71 16.77 -35.31
N GLN A 245 1.88 15.80 -34.91
CA GLN A 245 0.63 15.51 -35.60
C GLN A 245 -0.30 16.72 -35.62
N ILE A 246 -0.37 17.49 -34.53
CA ILE A 246 -1.17 18.73 -34.47
C ILE A 246 -0.59 19.80 -35.42
N LEU A 247 0.72 19.91 -35.54
CA LEU A 247 1.36 20.85 -36.49
C LEU A 247 1.19 20.44 -37.94
N LEU A 248 1.05 19.15 -38.26
CA LEU A 248 0.78 18.65 -39.60
C LEU A 248 -0.67 18.89 -40.05
N ASP A 249 -1.58 19.15 -39.12
CA ASP A 249 -2.97 19.47 -39.45
C ASP A 249 -3.07 20.85 -40.09
N PRO A 250 -3.80 21.03 -41.22
CA PRO A 250 -3.94 22.31 -41.93
C PRO A 250 -4.47 23.46 -41.07
N VAL A 251 -5.22 23.17 -40.00
CA VAL A 251 -5.75 24.18 -39.06
C VAL A 251 -5.01 24.18 -37.72
N GLY A 252 -3.87 23.48 -37.65
CA GLY A 252 -3.00 23.44 -36.47
C GLY A 252 -2.21 24.73 -36.24
N PRO A 253 -1.67 24.97 -35.03
CA PRO A 253 -1.00 26.21 -34.64
C PRO A 253 0.44 26.31 -35.17
N HIS A 254 0.65 26.33 -36.50
CA HIS A 254 1.96 26.37 -37.15
C HIS A 254 2.86 27.50 -36.68
N LYS A 255 2.29 28.57 -36.13
CA LYS A 255 3.04 29.68 -35.51
C LYS A 255 3.94 29.22 -34.37
N TRP A 256 3.61 28.11 -33.72
CA TRP A 256 4.36 27.59 -32.58
C TRP A 256 5.37 26.49 -32.98
N GLN A 257 5.70 26.37 -34.28
CA GLN A 257 6.71 25.43 -34.76
C GLN A 257 8.04 25.57 -34.00
N ASN A 258 8.48 26.81 -33.75
CA ASN A 258 9.70 27.07 -32.97
C ASN A 258 9.69 26.51 -31.56
N ILE A 259 8.51 26.45 -30.92
CA ILE A 259 8.39 25.87 -29.56
C ILE A 259 8.58 24.35 -29.63
N TYR A 260 7.97 23.71 -30.62
CA TYR A 260 8.17 22.28 -30.91
C TYR A 260 9.64 21.98 -31.21
N ASP A 261 10.26 22.72 -32.16
CA ASP A 261 11.65 22.51 -32.57
C ASP A 261 12.62 22.63 -31.36
N ASN A 262 12.39 23.62 -30.48
CA ASN A 262 13.19 23.78 -29.28
C ASN A 262 13.03 22.63 -28.30
N GLN A 263 11.80 22.19 -28.05
CA GLN A 263 11.56 21.04 -27.16
C GLN A 263 12.09 19.74 -27.76
N LEU A 264 12.00 19.56 -29.09
CA LEU A 264 12.60 18.42 -29.81
C LEU A 264 14.14 18.43 -29.68
N ALA A 265 14.76 19.60 -29.76
CA ALA A 265 16.20 19.74 -29.55
C ALA A 265 16.61 19.40 -28.12
N ALA A 266 15.81 19.81 -27.12
CA ALA A 266 16.03 19.42 -25.74
C ALA A 266 15.91 17.88 -25.53
N LEU A 267 14.89 17.27 -26.15
CA LEU A 267 14.73 15.81 -26.14
C LEU A 267 15.92 15.10 -26.75
N GLY A 268 16.42 15.59 -27.92
CA GLY A 268 17.59 15.03 -28.60
C GLY A 268 18.83 15.05 -27.70
N MET A 269 19.04 16.15 -26.97
CA MET A 269 20.17 16.31 -26.07
C MET A 269 20.08 15.37 -24.88
N LEU A 270 18.91 15.29 -24.21
CA LEU A 270 18.68 14.39 -23.09
C LEU A 270 18.78 12.92 -23.51
N SER A 271 18.20 12.54 -24.64
CA SER A 271 18.25 11.17 -25.17
C SER A 271 19.65 10.73 -25.63
N SER A 272 20.58 11.65 -25.85
CA SER A 272 21.96 11.34 -26.24
C SER A 272 22.88 11.08 -25.05
N ALA A 273 22.44 11.40 -23.82
CA ALA A 273 23.21 11.18 -22.59
C ALA A 273 23.42 9.67 -22.34
N GLN A 274 24.67 9.28 -22.10
CA GLN A 274 25.04 7.89 -21.84
C GLN A 274 25.63 7.68 -20.44
N THR A 275 26.05 8.76 -19.81
CA THR A 275 26.64 8.74 -18.46
C THR A 275 25.88 9.68 -17.53
N TRP A 276 26.10 9.54 -16.24
CA TRP A 276 25.56 10.44 -15.22
C TRP A 276 25.88 11.90 -15.51
N ASP A 277 27.15 12.19 -15.79
CA ASP A 277 27.62 13.55 -16.04
C ASP A 277 27.09 14.11 -17.37
N ASP A 278 26.92 13.28 -18.43
CA ASP A 278 26.27 13.68 -19.67
C ASP A 278 24.81 14.09 -19.43
N MET A 279 24.07 13.30 -18.65
CA MET A 279 22.69 13.62 -18.27
C MET A 279 22.66 14.94 -17.48
N GLY A 280 23.59 15.12 -16.56
CA GLY A 280 23.72 16.35 -15.77
C GLY A 280 23.96 17.59 -16.63
N GLU A 281 24.84 17.51 -17.61
CA GLU A 281 25.09 18.61 -18.54
C GLU A 281 23.85 18.86 -19.45
N ALA A 282 23.20 17.80 -19.93
CA ALA A 282 21.96 17.94 -20.68
C ALA A 282 20.88 18.64 -19.87
N CYS A 283 20.66 18.24 -18.62
CA CYS A 283 19.68 18.84 -17.71
C CYS A 283 19.93 20.33 -17.46
N LYS A 284 21.20 20.74 -17.24
CA LYS A 284 21.57 22.16 -17.02
C LYS A 284 21.22 23.05 -18.21
N HIS A 285 21.25 22.51 -19.42
CA HIS A 285 21.01 23.27 -20.64
C HIS A 285 19.55 23.32 -21.10
N THR A 286 18.63 22.62 -20.45
CA THR A 286 17.20 22.59 -20.81
C THR A 286 16.55 23.97 -20.78
N ASP A 287 17.06 24.93 -19.96
CA ASP A 287 16.55 26.29 -19.86
C ASP A 287 16.60 27.08 -21.17
N THR A 288 17.53 26.75 -22.07
CA THR A 288 17.65 27.43 -23.39
C THR A 288 16.49 27.09 -24.29
N PHE A 289 15.85 25.95 -24.09
CA PHE A 289 14.79 25.42 -24.97
C PHE A 289 13.37 25.69 -24.46
N ILE A 290 13.20 26.22 -23.25
CA ILE A 290 11.89 26.47 -22.63
C ILE A 290 11.50 27.96 -22.56
N LYS A 291 12.32 28.86 -23.10
CA LYS A 291 12.13 30.33 -23.01
C LYS A 291 10.95 30.84 -23.82
N ASP A 292 10.58 30.16 -24.90
CA ASP A 292 9.51 30.59 -25.79
C ASP A 292 8.13 30.54 -25.09
N GLN A 293 7.30 31.52 -25.42
CA GLN A 293 5.96 31.65 -24.83
C GLN A 293 4.88 31.34 -25.86
N PHE A 294 3.82 30.65 -25.44
CA PHE A 294 2.63 30.39 -26.25
C PHE A 294 1.81 31.69 -26.44
N ARG A 295 2.35 32.64 -27.21
CA ARG A 295 1.67 33.91 -27.51
C ARG A 295 1.11 33.88 -28.93
N MET A 296 -0.18 34.23 -29.05
CA MET A 296 -0.89 34.34 -30.32
C MET A 296 -1.84 35.54 -30.28
N GLY A 297 -1.83 36.37 -31.29
CA GLY A 297 -2.75 37.48 -31.39
C GLY A 297 -4.18 37.00 -31.69
N SER A 298 -5.20 37.72 -31.16
CA SER A 298 -6.60 37.30 -31.32
C SER A 298 -7.08 37.16 -32.79
N LYS A 299 -6.49 37.92 -33.72
CA LYS A 299 -6.77 37.78 -35.17
C LYS A 299 -6.11 36.53 -35.78
N GLU A 300 -4.91 36.18 -35.32
CA GLU A 300 -4.17 34.99 -35.76
C GLU A 300 -4.82 33.71 -35.21
N ALA A 301 -5.32 33.74 -33.95
CA ALA A 301 -6.00 32.63 -33.34
C ALA A 301 -7.24 32.16 -34.12
N GLN A 302 -7.89 33.06 -34.88
CA GLN A 302 -9.06 32.73 -35.70
C GLN A 302 -8.72 31.87 -36.94
N ALA A 303 -7.43 31.77 -37.29
CA ALA A 303 -6.97 30.96 -38.41
C ALA A 303 -6.76 29.48 -38.04
N PHE A 304 -6.79 29.14 -36.76
CA PHE A 304 -6.47 27.80 -36.24
C PHE A 304 -7.65 27.22 -35.45
N ASP A 305 -7.72 25.89 -35.35
CA ASP A 305 -8.71 25.20 -34.56
C ASP A 305 -8.45 25.45 -33.06
N PRO A 306 -9.41 26.02 -32.29
CA PRO A 306 -9.24 26.30 -30.86
C PRO A 306 -8.92 25.06 -30.01
N ILE A 307 -9.42 23.87 -30.41
CA ILE A 307 -9.17 22.61 -29.69
C ILE A 307 -7.71 22.20 -29.88
N LEU A 308 -7.22 22.20 -31.10
CA LEU A 308 -5.82 21.88 -31.43
C LEU A 308 -4.86 22.89 -30.80
N VAL A 309 -5.22 24.17 -30.78
CA VAL A 309 -4.45 25.23 -30.10
C VAL A 309 -4.35 24.96 -28.62
N ALA A 310 -5.46 24.62 -27.96
CA ALA A 310 -5.48 24.34 -26.53
C ALA A 310 -4.68 23.07 -26.20
N GLU A 311 -4.85 22.00 -26.97
CA GLU A 311 -4.13 20.74 -26.81
C GLU A 311 -2.61 20.94 -26.98
N PHE A 312 -2.17 21.56 -28.05
CA PHE A 312 -0.75 21.86 -28.29
C PHE A 312 -0.12 22.67 -27.15
N LYS A 313 -0.84 23.70 -26.70
CA LYS A 313 -0.38 24.52 -25.58
C LYS A 313 -0.29 23.72 -24.28
N SER A 314 -1.23 22.84 -24.01
CA SER A 314 -1.22 21.96 -22.84
C SER A 314 -0.01 21.04 -22.86
N LEU A 315 0.20 20.29 -23.94
CA LEU A 315 1.32 19.37 -24.11
C LEU A 315 2.66 20.08 -23.98
N GLY A 316 2.83 21.20 -24.71
CA GLY A 316 4.07 21.97 -24.68
C GLY A 316 4.33 22.64 -23.33
N SER A 317 3.30 22.97 -22.54
CA SER A 317 3.47 23.48 -21.17
C SER A 317 3.91 22.37 -20.23
N GLN A 318 3.33 21.19 -20.32
CA GLN A 318 3.76 20.02 -19.54
C GLN A 318 5.22 19.66 -19.82
N ASN A 319 5.63 19.66 -21.11
CA ASN A 319 7.03 19.46 -21.46
C ASN A 319 7.95 20.52 -20.83
N LYS A 320 7.51 21.80 -20.80
CA LYS A 320 8.29 22.86 -20.13
C LYS A 320 8.44 22.62 -18.65
N ASP A 321 7.39 22.16 -18.00
CA ASP A 321 7.41 21.91 -16.55
C ASP A 321 8.35 20.72 -16.25
N ASP A 322 8.31 19.64 -17.03
CA ASP A 322 9.22 18.52 -16.90
C ASP A 322 10.68 18.93 -17.17
N LEU A 323 10.96 19.64 -18.28
CA LEU A 323 12.29 20.14 -18.59
C LEU A 323 12.82 21.12 -17.53
N LYS A 324 11.96 21.90 -16.90
CA LYS A 324 12.33 22.78 -15.81
C LYS A 324 12.63 22.00 -14.52
N ALA A 325 11.86 20.97 -14.22
CA ALA A 325 12.11 20.10 -13.08
C ALA A 325 13.46 19.38 -13.21
N MET A 326 13.85 18.99 -14.44
CA MET A 326 15.16 18.37 -14.71
C MET A 326 16.35 19.26 -14.36
N GLN A 327 16.22 20.59 -14.36
CA GLN A 327 17.30 21.50 -13.98
C GLN A 327 17.74 21.37 -12.52
N SER A 328 16.88 20.87 -11.65
CA SER A 328 17.17 20.58 -10.25
C SER A 328 17.38 19.08 -9.98
N ALA A 329 17.51 18.26 -11.03
CA ALA A 329 17.72 16.84 -10.88
C ALA A 329 19.09 16.53 -10.26
N VAL A 330 19.16 15.40 -9.58
CA VAL A 330 20.40 14.92 -8.92
C VAL A 330 21.58 14.81 -9.87
N PHE A 331 21.33 14.50 -11.15
CA PHE A 331 22.36 14.42 -12.20
C PHE A 331 23.12 15.73 -12.45
N THR A 332 22.53 16.89 -12.09
CA THR A 332 23.23 18.19 -12.21
C THR A 332 24.41 18.33 -11.26
N VAL A 333 24.52 17.44 -10.28
CA VAL A 333 25.71 17.29 -9.41
C VAL A 333 26.62 16.24 -10.06
N PRO A 334 27.90 16.57 -10.38
CA PRO A 334 28.85 15.60 -10.92
C PRO A 334 29.00 14.38 -10.01
N GLU A 335 29.14 13.20 -10.60
CA GLU A 335 29.17 11.93 -9.87
C GLU A 335 30.26 11.92 -8.78
N ALA A 336 31.45 12.39 -9.08
CA ALA A 336 32.53 12.50 -8.11
C ALA A 336 32.22 13.44 -6.94
N THR A 337 31.51 14.55 -7.22
CA THR A 337 31.06 15.49 -6.16
C THR A 337 30.02 14.86 -5.26
N LEU A 338 29.10 14.07 -5.86
CA LEU A 338 28.05 13.39 -5.11
C LEU A 338 28.65 12.34 -4.14
N GLN A 339 29.68 11.59 -4.57
CA GLN A 339 30.42 10.69 -3.68
C GLN A 339 31.03 11.42 -2.48
N ASP A 340 31.64 12.59 -2.71
CA ASP A 340 32.20 13.38 -1.61
C ASP A 340 31.11 13.92 -0.67
N GLN A 341 29.93 14.27 -1.20
CA GLN A 341 28.78 14.63 -0.38
C GLN A 341 28.30 13.47 0.49
N PHE A 342 28.26 12.24 -0.02
CA PHE A 342 27.92 11.06 0.78
C PHE A 342 28.91 10.83 1.94
N LYS A 343 30.21 11.06 1.74
CA LYS A 343 31.20 10.97 2.82
C LYS A 343 30.95 11.96 3.95
N VAL A 344 30.42 13.15 3.63
CA VAL A 344 30.04 14.17 4.61
C VAL A 344 28.72 13.84 5.29
N GLN A 345 27.75 13.33 4.53
CA GLN A 345 26.39 13.05 5.03
C GLN A 345 26.32 11.74 5.84
N TYR A 346 27.13 10.74 5.51
CA TYR A 346 27.08 9.43 6.15
C TYR A 346 27.12 9.47 7.68
N PRO A 347 28.06 10.20 8.34
CA PRO A 347 28.08 10.29 9.80
C PRO A 347 26.81 10.89 10.40
N ILE A 348 26.12 11.78 9.66
CA ILE A 348 24.85 12.40 10.08
C ILE A 348 23.73 11.35 10.04
N ILE A 349 23.62 10.60 8.93
CA ILE A 349 22.61 9.55 8.79
C ILE A 349 22.87 8.39 9.77
N GLU A 350 24.14 8.01 9.96
CA GLU A 350 24.54 7.01 10.96
C GLU A 350 24.15 7.46 12.38
N GLY A 351 24.36 8.73 12.72
CA GLY A 351 23.92 9.32 13.98
C GLY A 351 22.40 9.28 14.15
N LEU A 352 21.61 9.59 13.09
CA LEU A 352 20.16 9.51 13.11
C LEU A 352 19.66 8.08 13.37
N VAL A 353 20.25 7.11 12.68
CA VAL A 353 19.93 5.68 12.88
C VAL A 353 20.27 5.24 14.31
N ALA A 354 21.46 5.58 14.80
CA ALA A 354 21.89 5.23 16.16
C ALA A 354 20.97 5.86 17.23
N LEU A 355 20.57 7.12 17.04
CA LEU A 355 19.65 7.82 17.93
C LEU A 355 18.24 7.22 17.88
N THR A 356 17.76 6.79 16.71
CA THR A 356 16.47 6.09 16.57
C THR A 356 16.49 4.73 17.27
N ILE A 357 17.55 3.95 17.15
CA ILE A 357 17.73 2.68 17.90
C ILE A 357 17.77 2.93 19.41
N ALA A 358 18.49 3.99 19.84
CA ALA A 358 18.53 4.37 21.25
C ALA A 358 17.15 4.78 21.78
N PHE A 359 16.36 5.51 20.98
CA PHE A 359 14.97 5.84 21.29
C PHE A 359 14.10 4.59 21.42
N HIS A 360 14.16 3.66 20.45
CA HIS A 360 13.44 2.39 20.50
C HIS A 360 13.73 1.66 21.81
N LYS A 361 15.00 1.54 22.19
CA LYS A 361 15.39 0.88 23.44
C LYS A 361 14.86 1.61 24.66
N ALA A 362 15.05 2.93 24.76
CA ALA A 362 14.62 3.72 25.91
C ALA A 362 13.10 3.68 26.09
N TYR A 363 12.36 3.77 24.98
CA TYR A 363 10.90 3.72 25.00
C TYR A 363 10.37 2.34 25.42
N ARG A 364 10.97 1.26 24.92
CA ARG A 364 10.67 -0.11 25.34
C ARG A 364 10.93 -0.31 26.83
N ASP A 365 12.11 0.11 27.33
CA ASP A 365 12.51 -0.05 28.73
C ASP A 365 11.54 0.72 29.65
N MET A 366 11.14 1.94 29.27
CA MET A 366 10.16 2.75 30.02
C MET A 366 8.77 2.09 30.04
N LYS A 367 8.29 1.56 28.90
CA LYS A 367 7.03 0.82 28.84
C LYS A 367 7.05 -0.41 29.75
N GLN A 368 8.15 -1.14 29.76
CA GLN A 368 8.34 -2.32 30.62
C GLN A 368 8.33 -1.94 32.11
N GLU A 369 9.02 -0.85 32.49
CA GLU A 369 9.04 -0.33 33.86
C GLU A 369 7.64 0.07 34.35
N GLN A 370 6.84 0.72 33.49
CA GLN A 370 5.48 1.13 33.80
C GLN A 370 4.44 -0.01 33.68
N GLY A 371 4.81 -1.18 33.17
CA GLY A 371 3.91 -2.31 32.95
C GLY A 371 2.83 -2.02 31.89
N ILE A 372 3.19 -1.28 30.85
CA ILE A 372 2.30 -0.94 29.73
C ILE A 372 2.88 -1.42 28.40
N MET A 373 2.00 -1.65 27.43
CA MET A 373 2.33 -2.05 26.06
C MET A 373 1.54 -1.19 25.08
N ASP A 374 2.10 -0.92 23.92
CA ASP A 374 1.35 -0.40 22.77
C ASP A 374 0.97 -1.52 21.77
N PHE A 375 0.34 -1.16 20.67
CA PHE A 375 -0.05 -2.14 19.65
C PHE A 375 1.14 -2.78 18.93
N SER A 376 2.21 -2.03 18.70
CA SER A 376 3.44 -2.56 18.12
C SER A 376 4.10 -3.61 19.04
N ASP A 377 4.06 -3.40 20.36
CA ASP A 377 4.59 -4.40 21.31
C ASP A 377 3.86 -5.74 21.18
N LEU A 378 2.55 -5.74 20.93
CA LEU A 378 1.81 -7.00 20.74
C LEU A 378 2.33 -7.78 19.54
N GLU A 379 2.63 -7.09 18.44
CA GLU A 379 3.16 -7.72 17.23
C GLU A 379 4.57 -8.23 17.45
N HIS A 380 5.47 -7.39 17.98
CA HIS A 380 6.87 -7.76 18.20
C HIS A 380 7.10 -8.78 19.32
N LEU A 381 6.31 -8.76 20.40
CA LEU A 381 6.36 -9.80 21.44
C LEU A 381 5.81 -11.14 20.92
N CYS A 382 4.75 -11.10 20.12
CA CYS A 382 4.27 -12.29 19.41
C CYS A 382 5.36 -12.84 18.48
N LEU A 383 5.98 -11.97 17.69
CA LEU A 383 7.06 -12.34 16.78
C LEU A 383 8.26 -12.95 17.53
N ALA A 384 8.64 -12.39 18.69
CA ALA A 384 9.71 -12.93 19.54
C ALA A 384 9.43 -14.35 20.04
N LEU A 385 8.14 -14.75 20.16
CA LEU A 385 7.75 -16.13 20.47
C LEU A 385 7.81 -17.05 19.25
N LEU A 386 7.58 -16.49 18.05
CA LEU A 386 7.40 -17.26 16.81
C LEU A 386 8.69 -17.45 16.03
N VAL A 387 9.68 -16.59 16.22
CA VAL A 387 10.99 -16.65 15.52
C VAL A 387 11.95 -17.53 16.31
N GLU A 388 12.65 -18.42 15.61
CA GLU A 388 13.77 -19.18 16.16
C GLU A 388 14.92 -18.21 16.53
N PRO A 389 15.42 -18.23 17.78
CA PRO A 389 16.49 -17.33 18.20
C PRO A 389 17.72 -17.38 17.29
N GLY A 390 18.21 -16.22 16.86
CA GLY A 390 19.36 -16.07 15.96
C GLY A 390 19.00 -16.07 14.48
N THR A 391 17.71 -16.08 14.12
CA THR A 391 17.23 -16.01 12.74
C THR A 391 16.41 -14.73 12.47
N GLU A 392 16.61 -13.68 13.26
CA GLU A 392 15.81 -12.44 13.19
C GLU A 392 15.91 -11.73 11.82
N ASP A 393 17.00 -11.94 11.10
CA ASP A 393 17.24 -11.37 9.76
C ASP A 393 16.61 -12.18 8.62
N ASP A 394 16.38 -13.49 8.86
CA ASP A 394 15.68 -14.42 7.98
C ASP A 394 14.81 -15.34 8.86
N PRO A 395 13.63 -14.84 9.30
CA PRO A 395 12.83 -15.45 10.37
C PRO A 395 12.44 -16.89 10.09
N GLN A 396 12.93 -17.83 10.91
CA GLN A 396 12.56 -19.24 10.87
C GLN A 396 11.58 -19.58 12.00
N PRO A 397 10.65 -20.52 11.79
CA PRO A 397 9.65 -20.84 12.79
C PRO A 397 10.25 -21.52 14.02
N SER A 398 9.96 -20.95 15.20
CA SER A 398 10.26 -21.51 16.51
C SER A 398 9.40 -22.75 16.81
N ASP A 399 9.64 -23.40 17.94
CA ASP A 399 8.78 -24.50 18.42
C ASP A 399 7.33 -24.06 18.65
N VAL A 400 7.10 -22.80 19.12
CA VAL A 400 5.75 -22.24 19.28
C VAL A 400 5.08 -22.05 17.93
N ALA A 401 5.82 -21.54 16.94
CA ALA A 401 5.29 -21.38 15.58
C ALA A 401 4.94 -22.73 14.96
N LYS A 402 5.77 -23.76 15.13
CA LYS A 402 5.52 -25.12 14.64
C LYS A 402 4.27 -25.75 15.29
N GLU A 403 4.07 -25.55 16.61
CA GLU A 403 2.85 -25.99 17.29
C GLU A 403 1.59 -25.31 16.71
N LEU A 404 1.68 -24.01 16.36
CA LEU A 404 0.59 -23.29 15.71
C LEU A 404 0.36 -23.76 14.26
N GLN A 405 1.43 -24.06 13.51
CA GLN A 405 1.33 -24.66 12.16
C GLN A 405 0.62 -26.02 12.18
N ASP A 406 0.83 -26.80 13.24
CA ASP A 406 0.12 -28.07 13.42
C ASP A 406 -1.33 -27.88 13.82
N THR A 407 -1.64 -26.83 14.57
CA THR A 407 -2.98 -26.48 15.03
C THR A 407 -3.84 -25.93 13.89
N PHE A 408 -3.34 -24.93 13.17
CA PHE A 408 -4.11 -24.26 12.12
C PHE A 408 -3.97 -24.96 10.78
N LYS A 409 -5.06 -25.60 10.34
CA LYS A 409 -5.12 -26.27 9.05
C LYS A 409 -5.39 -25.31 7.89
N GLU A 410 -6.03 -24.18 8.18
CA GLU A 410 -6.25 -23.11 7.19
C GLU A 410 -6.23 -21.74 7.89
N ILE A 411 -5.49 -20.80 7.32
CA ILE A 411 -5.35 -19.40 7.80
C ILE A 411 -5.92 -18.48 6.72
N MET A 412 -6.96 -17.74 7.09
CA MET A 412 -7.67 -16.83 6.20
C MET A 412 -7.43 -15.39 6.63
N VAL A 413 -7.05 -14.53 5.70
CA VAL A 413 -6.78 -13.11 5.95
C VAL A 413 -7.69 -12.27 5.05
N ASP A 414 -8.61 -11.52 5.66
CA ASP A 414 -9.48 -10.57 4.96
C ASP A 414 -8.81 -9.19 4.92
N GLU A 415 -9.07 -8.43 3.86
CA GLU A 415 -8.47 -7.12 3.56
C GLU A 415 -6.93 -7.17 3.59
N TYR A 416 -6.37 -8.19 2.94
CA TYR A 416 -4.92 -8.47 2.96
C TYR A 416 -4.06 -7.31 2.44
N GLN A 417 -4.58 -6.41 1.59
CA GLN A 417 -3.89 -5.23 1.10
C GLN A 417 -3.54 -4.21 2.20
N ASP A 418 -4.13 -4.35 3.39
CA ASP A 418 -3.89 -3.46 4.54
C ASP A 418 -2.89 -4.07 5.57
N THR A 419 -2.17 -5.11 5.17
CA THR A 419 -1.16 -5.80 6.00
C THR A 419 0.19 -5.08 5.90
N ASN A 420 0.99 -5.11 6.98
CA ASN A 420 2.37 -4.62 7.00
C ASN A 420 3.39 -5.77 7.13
N GLY A 421 4.69 -5.45 7.07
CA GLY A 421 5.76 -6.44 7.05
C GLY A 421 5.84 -7.30 8.31
N VAL A 422 5.60 -6.76 9.52
CA VAL A 422 5.60 -7.55 10.75
C VAL A 422 4.41 -8.51 10.81
N GLN A 423 3.24 -8.06 10.36
CA GLN A 423 2.03 -8.87 10.30
C GLN A 423 2.16 -10.02 9.30
N GLU A 424 2.70 -9.72 8.11
CA GLU A 424 3.01 -10.74 7.10
C GLU A 424 3.98 -11.79 7.63
N THR A 425 5.03 -11.37 8.35
CA THR A 425 6.00 -12.30 8.96
C THR A 425 5.33 -13.19 10.01
N ILE A 426 4.45 -12.64 10.87
CA ILE A 426 3.68 -13.43 11.84
C ILE A 426 2.84 -14.49 11.13
N ILE A 427 2.08 -14.09 10.09
CA ILE A 427 1.22 -15.00 9.32
C ILE A 427 2.07 -16.11 8.68
N ASN A 428 3.21 -15.75 8.07
CA ASN A 428 4.09 -16.71 7.42
C ASN A 428 4.69 -17.73 8.40
N LEU A 429 5.05 -17.29 9.61
CA LEU A 429 5.63 -18.18 10.63
C LEU A 429 4.63 -19.20 11.20
N ILE A 430 3.37 -18.84 11.32
CA ILE A 430 2.32 -19.74 11.85
C ILE A 430 1.59 -20.55 10.78
N SER A 431 1.90 -20.33 9.52
CA SER A 431 1.29 -21.03 8.37
C SER A 431 2.26 -21.97 7.68
N ARG A 432 1.72 -22.85 6.86
CA ARG A 432 2.46 -23.63 5.87
C ARG A 432 2.33 -22.97 4.50
N VAL A 433 3.16 -23.40 3.54
CA VAL A 433 3.14 -22.88 2.16
C VAL A 433 1.84 -23.19 1.39
N ASP A 434 1.00 -24.08 1.92
CA ASP A 434 -0.16 -24.66 1.26
C ASP A 434 -1.48 -24.49 2.01
N ASN A 435 -1.55 -23.60 3.02
CA ASN A 435 -2.73 -23.49 3.88
C ASN A 435 -3.21 -22.05 4.12
N ARG A 436 -2.82 -21.12 3.25
CA ARG A 436 -3.20 -19.69 3.36
C ARG A 436 -4.30 -19.34 2.39
N PHE A 437 -5.22 -18.49 2.81
CA PHE A 437 -6.30 -17.94 1.98
C PHE A 437 -6.35 -16.43 2.20
N TYR A 438 -5.77 -15.69 1.26
CA TYR A 438 -5.74 -14.25 1.27
C TYR A 438 -6.89 -13.67 0.44
N VAL A 439 -7.61 -12.68 0.97
CA VAL A 439 -8.65 -11.96 0.25
C VAL A 439 -8.39 -10.47 0.35
N GLY A 440 -8.45 -9.77 -0.76
CA GLY A 440 -8.23 -8.32 -0.77
C GLY A 440 -8.45 -7.68 -2.13
N ASP A 441 -8.25 -6.37 -2.15
CA ASP A 441 -8.29 -5.56 -3.36
C ASP A 441 -7.27 -4.43 -3.24
N VAL A 442 -6.18 -4.50 -4.00
CA VAL A 442 -5.12 -3.47 -3.96
C VAL A 442 -5.67 -2.06 -4.24
N LYS A 443 -6.74 -1.95 -5.06
CA LYS A 443 -7.41 -0.67 -5.35
C LYS A 443 -8.11 -0.05 -4.13
N GLN A 444 -8.25 -0.81 -3.03
CA GLN A 444 -8.80 -0.39 -1.75
C GLN A 444 -7.72 -0.22 -0.67
N ALA A 445 -6.44 -0.27 -1.02
CA ALA A 445 -5.33 -0.01 -0.10
C ALA A 445 -5.29 1.48 0.27
N ILE A 446 -5.87 1.84 1.41
CA ILE A 446 -5.98 3.23 1.88
C ILE A 446 -5.31 3.46 3.24
N TYR A 447 -4.59 2.46 3.77
CA TYR A 447 -3.98 2.50 5.09
C TYR A 447 -2.44 2.62 5.07
N SER A 448 -1.83 3.10 3.98
CA SER A 448 -0.39 3.39 3.90
C SER A 448 0.09 4.34 5.01
N PHE A 449 -0.76 5.29 5.44
CA PHE A 449 -0.50 6.18 6.58
C PHE A 449 -0.44 5.44 7.93
N ARG A 450 -0.87 4.17 7.99
CA ARG A 450 -0.70 3.21 9.11
C ARG A 450 0.38 2.18 8.83
N MET A 451 1.27 2.45 7.89
CA MET A 451 2.36 1.57 7.46
C MET A 451 1.88 0.25 6.83
N ALA A 452 0.65 0.19 6.30
CA ALA A 452 0.25 -0.91 5.42
C ALA A 452 1.09 -0.88 4.15
N ASP A 453 1.48 -2.05 3.67
CA ASP A 453 2.36 -2.24 2.52
C ASP A 453 1.65 -3.00 1.41
N SER A 454 1.11 -2.26 0.44
CA SER A 454 0.41 -2.81 -0.72
C SER A 454 1.32 -3.67 -1.62
N SER A 455 2.65 -3.48 -1.56
CA SER A 455 3.60 -4.27 -2.34
C SER A 455 3.56 -5.76 -1.99
N LEU A 456 3.23 -6.12 -0.73
CA LEU A 456 3.02 -7.50 -0.30
C LEU A 456 1.88 -8.19 -1.05
N PHE A 457 0.79 -7.45 -1.31
CA PHE A 457 -0.30 -7.94 -2.13
C PHE A 457 0.12 -8.06 -3.60
N MET A 458 0.78 -7.03 -4.15
CA MET A 458 1.20 -6.99 -5.54
C MET A 458 2.24 -8.04 -5.87
N GLU A 459 3.16 -8.36 -4.96
CA GLU A 459 4.10 -9.47 -5.13
C GLU A 459 3.35 -10.78 -5.38
N LYS A 460 2.37 -11.12 -4.53
CA LYS A 460 1.56 -12.32 -4.69
C LYS A 460 0.67 -12.25 -5.93
N TYR A 461 0.10 -11.09 -6.23
CA TYR A 461 -0.71 -10.87 -7.41
C TYR A 461 0.05 -11.16 -8.71
N ASN A 462 1.34 -10.81 -8.75
CA ASN A 462 2.19 -10.99 -9.92
C ASN A 462 2.86 -12.37 -10.00
N THR A 463 3.04 -13.07 -8.87
CA THR A 463 3.80 -14.33 -8.82
C THR A 463 2.94 -15.57 -8.71
N TYR A 464 1.73 -15.46 -8.13
CA TYR A 464 0.85 -16.63 -7.97
C TYR A 464 0.31 -17.11 -9.31
N GLY A 465 0.30 -18.43 -9.49
CA GLY A 465 -0.04 -19.10 -10.74
C GLY A 465 -1.51 -19.48 -10.87
N ASP A 466 -1.75 -20.41 -11.81
CA ASP A 466 -3.08 -20.92 -12.18
C ASP A 466 -3.55 -22.07 -11.26
N THR A 467 -4.61 -22.77 -11.69
CA THR A 467 -5.35 -23.79 -10.94
C THR A 467 -4.48 -24.88 -10.33
N ASP A 468 -3.44 -25.32 -11.00
CA ASP A 468 -2.55 -26.41 -10.53
C ASP A 468 -1.26 -25.91 -9.85
N ALA A 469 -1.15 -24.60 -9.56
CA ALA A 469 -0.06 -24.05 -8.78
C ALA A 469 -0.32 -24.22 -7.27
N VAL A 470 0.74 -24.45 -6.47
CA VAL A 470 0.66 -24.48 -5.00
C VAL A 470 0.21 -23.13 -4.45
N GLU A 471 0.71 -22.05 -5.06
CA GLU A 471 0.29 -20.66 -4.81
C GLU A 471 -0.52 -20.18 -6.00
N ARG A 472 -1.82 -20.00 -5.79
CA ARG A 472 -2.80 -19.76 -6.86
C ARG A 472 -3.51 -18.42 -6.69
N ARG A 473 -3.67 -17.68 -7.79
CA ARG A 473 -4.48 -16.45 -7.88
C ARG A 473 -5.86 -16.74 -8.48
N ILE A 474 -6.88 -16.12 -7.90
CA ILE A 474 -8.27 -16.14 -8.40
C ILE A 474 -8.80 -14.73 -8.40
N ASP A 475 -9.23 -14.22 -9.57
CA ASP A 475 -9.72 -12.85 -9.73
C ASP A 475 -11.25 -12.80 -9.69
N LEU A 476 -11.83 -12.01 -8.79
CA LEU A 476 -13.28 -11.79 -8.69
C LEU A 476 -13.62 -10.38 -9.20
N ALA A 477 -13.79 -10.23 -10.51
CA ALA A 477 -14.00 -8.94 -11.18
C ALA A 477 -15.47 -8.45 -11.14
N LYS A 478 -16.45 -9.34 -10.93
CA LYS A 478 -17.89 -8.98 -10.99
C LYS A 478 -18.35 -8.28 -9.72
N ASN A 479 -18.94 -7.08 -9.89
CA ASN A 479 -19.55 -6.31 -8.80
C ASN A 479 -21.07 -6.55 -8.76
N PHE A 480 -21.55 -7.03 -7.61
CA PHE A 480 -22.99 -7.30 -7.35
C PHE A 480 -23.65 -6.24 -6.47
N ARG A 481 -22.90 -5.22 -6.04
CA ARG A 481 -23.35 -4.17 -5.12
C ARG A 481 -23.92 -2.96 -5.86
N SER A 482 -23.19 -2.48 -6.88
CA SER A 482 -23.43 -1.20 -7.52
C SER A 482 -24.12 -1.37 -8.88
N HIS A 483 -24.87 -0.33 -9.30
CA HIS A 483 -25.44 -0.26 -10.64
C HIS A 483 -24.36 -0.05 -11.71
N GLU A 484 -24.61 -0.51 -12.93
CA GLU A 484 -23.65 -0.46 -14.05
C GLU A 484 -23.14 0.96 -14.36
N ASN A 485 -24.00 1.99 -14.27
CA ASN A 485 -23.61 3.38 -14.51
C ASN A 485 -22.54 3.88 -13.52
N ILE A 486 -22.65 3.46 -12.24
CA ILE A 486 -21.64 3.78 -11.21
C ILE A 486 -20.32 3.10 -11.55
N LEU A 487 -20.37 1.83 -11.96
CA LEU A 487 -19.18 1.08 -12.34
C LEU A 487 -18.51 1.68 -13.58
N ALA A 488 -19.30 2.05 -14.60
CA ALA A 488 -18.81 2.70 -15.81
C ALA A 488 -18.12 4.04 -15.51
N ALA A 489 -18.71 4.87 -14.63
CA ALA A 489 -18.13 6.13 -14.22
C ALA A 489 -16.83 5.93 -13.40
N THR A 490 -16.80 4.94 -12.52
CA THR A 490 -15.60 4.59 -11.74
C THR A 490 -14.50 4.11 -12.68
N ASN A 491 -14.79 3.18 -13.59
CA ASN A 491 -13.84 2.70 -14.59
C ASN A 491 -13.29 3.86 -15.44
N PHE A 492 -14.20 4.75 -15.93
CA PHE A 492 -13.79 5.92 -16.72
C PHE A 492 -12.76 6.80 -16.00
N LEU A 493 -12.96 7.05 -14.71
CA LEU A 493 -12.01 7.83 -13.92
C LEU A 493 -10.70 7.06 -13.69
N PHE A 494 -10.79 5.80 -13.29
CA PHE A 494 -9.61 5.01 -12.92
C PHE A 494 -8.69 4.70 -14.11
N TYR A 495 -9.23 4.50 -15.31
CA TYR A 495 -8.42 4.42 -16.53
C TYR A 495 -7.54 5.65 -16.78
N GLN A 496 -7.89 6.80 -16.23
CA GLN A 496 -7.17 8.04 -16.43
C GLN A 496 -6.20 8.39 -15.29
N ILE A 497 -6.48 7.95 -14.06
CA ILE A 497 -5.73 8.40 -12.87
C ILE A 497 -4.96 7.29 -12.16
N MET A 498 -5.33 6.01 -12.36
CA MET A 498 -4.62 4.89 -11.74
C MET A 498 -3.56 4.35 -12.70
N THR A 499 -2.37 4.91 -12.59
CA THR A 499 -1.16 4.45 -13.26
C THR A 499 -0.24 3.80 -12.24
N GLU A 500 0.73 3.02 -12.69
CA GLU A 500 1.74 2.42 -11.82
C GLU A 500 2.46 3.45 -10.95
N GLU A 501 2.75 4.64 -11.50
CA GLU A 501 3.39 5.72 -10.76
C GLU A 501 2.49 6.32 -9.65
N ALA A 502 1.17 6.40 -9.89
CA ALA A 502 0.23 7.06 -8.98
C ALA A 502 -0.43 6.10 -8.00
N ALA A 503 -0.56 4.83 -8.35
CA ALA A 503 -1.37 3.86 -7.62
C ALA A 503 -0.72 2.46 -7.52
N GLU A 504 0.57 2.33 -7.91
CA GLU A 504 1.32 1.06 -7.92
C GLU A 504 0.67 -0.04 -8.79
N LEU A 505 -0.33 0.34 -9.58
CA LEU A 505 -1.10 -0.53 -10.45
C LEU A 505 -1.58 0.24 -11.69
N ASN A 506 -1.38 -0.33 -12.88
CA ASN A 506 -2.00 0.16 -14.10
C ASN A 506 -3.45 -0.37 -14.19
N TYR A 507 -4.43 0.54 -14.20
CA TYR A 507 -5.84 0.15 -14.33
C TYR A 507 -6.18 -0.17 -15.78
N THR A 508 -6.30 -1.44 -16.09
CA THR A 508 -6.61 -1.96 -17.44
C THR A 508 -7.98 -2.67 -17.46
N GLU A 509 -8.32 -3.32 -18.57
CA GLU A 509 -9.54 -4.12 -18.66
C GLU A 509 -9.56 -5.26 -17.63
N ALA A 510 -8.39 -5.77 -17.23
CA ALA A 510 -8.27 -6.85 -16.24
C ALA A 510 -8.71 -6.40 -14.84
N GLU A 511 -8.40 -5.15 -14.47
CA GLU A 511 -8.74 -4.56 -13.17
C GLU A 511 -10.12 -3.90 -13.14
N SER A 512 -10.77 -3.76 -14.32
CA SER A 512 -12.02 -3.03 -14.44
C SER A 512 -13.19 -3.73 -13.73
N LEU A 513 -14.09 -2.91 -13.16
CA LEU A 513 -15.29 -3.38 -12.48
C LEU A 513 -16.32 -3.85 -13.51
N ILE A 514 -16.72 -5.12 -13.43
CA ILE A 514 -17.68 -5.74 -14.34
C ILE A 514 -19.05 -5.81 -13.65
N PRO A 515 -20.15 -5.36 -14.26
CA PRO A 515 -21.49 -5.52 -13.69
C PRO A 515 -21.83 -6.99 -13.49
N GLY A 516 -22.13 -7.39 -12.26
CA GLY A 516 -22.59 -8.74 -11.89
C GLY A 516 -24.10 -8.81 -11.64
N ARG A 517 -24.74 -7.65 -11.42
CA ARG A 517 -26.19 -7.53 -11.19
C ARG A 517 -26.86 -6.98 -12.44
N ILE A 518 -27.78 -7.77 -13.01
CA ILE A 518 -28.70 -7.28 -14.02
C ILE A 518 -29.92 -6.73 -13.27
N VAL A 519 -30.14 -5.42 -13.36
CA VAL A 519 -31.35 -4.80 -12.85
C VAL A 519 -32.36 -4.84 -14.00
N GLU A 520 -33.30 -5.81 -13.95
CA GLU A 520 -34.46 -5.82 -14.82
C GLU A 520 -35.41 -4.73 -14.29
N ASP A 521 -35.73 -3.74 -15.14
CA ASP A 521 -36.70 -2.67 -14.93
C ASP A 521 -36.67 -2.00 -13.55
N ALA A 522 -35.96 -0.87 -13.46
CA ALA A 522 -36.03 -0.01 -12.28
C ALA A 522 -37.49 0.49 -12.11
N PRO A 523 -38.04 0.53 -10.88
CA PRO A 523 -39.35 1.17 -10.63
C PRO A 523 -39.34 2.60 -11.18
N GLU A 524 -40.50 3.08 -11.67
CA GLU A 524 -40.70 4.44 -12.24
C GLU A 524 -40.19 5.57 -11.31
N ASP A 525 -40.09 5.31 -10.01
CA ASP A 525 -39.61 6.25 -8.99
C ASP A 525 -38.11 6.14 -8.70
N TRP A 526 -37.33 5.33 -9.45
CA TRP A 526 -35.91 5.14 -9.20
C TRP A 526 -35.08 6.27 -9.80
N VAL A 527 -34.44 7.05 -8.93
CA VAL A 527 -33.54 8.16 -9.29
C VAL A 527 -32.14 7.62 -9.61
N GLY A 528 -32.03 6.79 -10.63
CA GLY A 528 -30.76 6.36 -11.21
C GLY A 528 -30.44 7.27 -12.40
N GLY A 529 -29.99 8.50 -12.12
CA GLY A 529 -29.54 9.43 -13.15
C GLY A 529 -28.16 9.11 -13.69
N ASP A 530 -27.79 9.83 -14.74
CA ASP A 530 -26.42 9.83 -15.26
C ASP A 530 -25.45 10.32 -14.19
N VAL A 531 -24.21 9.84 -14.23
CA VAL A 531 -23.14 10.34 -13.35
C VAL A 531 -22.71 11.70 -13.88
N GLU A 532 -22.81 12.74 -13.04
CA GLU A 532 -22.44 14.10 -13.38
C GLU A 532 -21.08 14.45 -12.77
N LEU A 533 -20.13 14.86 -13.62
CA LEU A 533 -18.84 15.41 -13.20
C LEU A 533 -18.92 16.93 -13.16
N GLN A 534 -18.81 17.52 -11.98
CA GLN A 534 -18.73 18.97 -11.80
C GLN A 534 -17.28 19.41 -11.59
N LEU A 535 -16.69 20.07 -12.57
CA LEU A 535 -15.37 20.65 -12.49
C LEU A 535 -15.46 22.10 -11.98
N LEU A 536 -14.84 22.36 -10.84
CA LEU A 536 -14.73 23.70 -10.25
C LEU A 536 -13.32 24.23 -10.46
N ASP A 537 -13.19 25.30 -11.25
CA ASP A 537 -11.92 26.03 -11.37
C ASP A 537 -11.67 26.83 -10.09
N ALA A 538 -10.81 26.31 -9.22
CA ALA A 538 -10.49 26.93 -7.92
C ALA A 538 -9.68 28.24 -8.06
N VAL A 539 -9.11 28.53 -9.23
CA VAL A 539 -8.28 29.74 -9.45
C VAL A 539 -9.14 30.99 -9.56
N SER A 540 -10.38 30.85 -10.01
CA SER A 540 -11.33 31.97 -10.17
C SER A 540 -11.99 32.42 -8.86
N TYR A 541 -11.80 31.72 -7.75
CA TYR A 541 -12.59 31.90 -6.51
C TYR A 541 -11.74 32.34 -5.31
N THR A 542 -10.89 33.34 -5.47
CA THR A 542 -10.12 33.94 -4.35
C THR A 542 -11.00 34.56 -3.24
N HIS A 543 -12.33 34.67 -3.43
CA HIS A 543 -13.29 35.24 -2.49
C HIS A 543 -14.54 34.37 -2.26
N LEU A 544 -14.46 33.05 -2.36
CA LEU A 544 -15.57 32.20 -1.93
C LEU A 544 -15.70 32.27 -0.41
N ASP A 545 -16.82 32.87 0.02
CA ASP A 545 -17.22 32.92 1.42
C ASP A 545 -17.21 31.50 2.03
N VAL A 546 -16.69 31.38 3.26
CA VAL A 546 -16.51 30.11 4.00
C VAL A 546 -17.82 29.29 4.04
N TYR A 547 -18.98 29.98 4.04
CA TYR A 547 -20.31 29.36 3.99
C TYR A 547 -20.58 28.59 2.69
N LYS A 548 -20.13 29.08 1.54
CA LYS A 548 -20.30 28.39 0.24
C LYS A 548 -19.39 27.17 0.12
N ARG A 549 -18.19 27.20 0.74
CA ARG A 549 -17.31 26.03 0.82
C ARG A 549 -17.93 24.89 1.62
N GLN A 550 -18.63 25.18 2.71
CA GLN A 550 -19.31 24.18 3.51
C GLN A 550 -20.50 23.52 2.77
N ILE A 551 -21.25 24.29 1.99
CA ILE A 551 -22.38 23.77 1.21
C ILE A 551 -21.89 22.88 0.05
N ILE A 552 -20.82 23.28 -0.65
CA ILE A 552 -20.22 22.48 -1.74
C ILE A 552 -19.58 21.21 -1.19
N SER A 553 -18.82 21.30 -0.09
CA SER A 553 -18.22 20.14 0.59
C SER A 553 -19.29 19.14 1.09
N ASN A 554 -20.40 19.62 1.64
CA ASN A 554 -21.50 18.76 2.10
C ASN A 554 -22.33 18.17 0.95
N LEU A 555 -22.46 18.86 -0.18
CA LEU A 555 -23.15 18.36 -1.39
C LEU A 555 -22.32 17.29 -2.11
N VAL A 556 -21.01 17.45 -2.19
CA VAL A 556 -20.09 16.45 -2.78
C VAL A 556 -20.01 15.21 -1.90
N LEU A 557 -19.87 15.37 -0.57
CA LEU A 557 -19.82 14.25 0.37
C LEU A 557 -21.15 13.50 0.51
N SER A 558 -22.29 14.19 0.46
CA SER A 558 -23.61 13.52 0.56
C SER A 558 -24.02 12.76 -0.70
N ARG A 559 -23.40 13.03 -1.86
CA ARG A 559 -23.65 12.29 -3.11
C ARG A 559 -22.60 11.19 -3.41
N LEU A 560 -21.46 11.20 -2.71
CA LEU A 560 -20.46 10.13 -2.78
C LEU A 560 -20.70 8.98 -1.78
N VAL A 561 -21.65 9.14 -0.85
CA VAL A 561 -21.95 8.15 0.21
C VAL A 561 -23.25 7.37 -0.09
N LEU A 562 -23.91 7.59 -1.21
CA LEU A 562 -25.03 6.81 -1.70
C LEU A 562 -24.63 5.98 -2.91
#